data_046a8d13879ea2416eaec867a8658131
#
_entry.id   046a8d13879ea2416eaec867a8658131
#
_cell.length_a   1.000
_cell.length_b   1.000
_cell.length_c   1.000
_cell.angle_alpha   90.00
_cell.angle_beta   90.00
_cell.angle_gamma   90.00
#
_symmetry.space_group_name_H-M   'P 1'
#
loop_
_entity.id
_entity.type
_entity.pdbx_description
1 polymer ?
#
loop_
_entity_poly.entity_id
_entity_poly.type
_entity_poly.pdbx_seq_one_letter_code
_entity_poly.pdbx_strand_id
1 'polypeptide(L)'
;MKRIFSYNSFRMILSLSLILGSIGIASAASSTALPDPNRIRYKPLSFEPPRAERLRLENGMVLYILPDKELPLVKIKVVVRTGSMYDPAGREGVAELTATMMGTGGIAGMSGNAVDETLESIAAAFHASVNRDSGILSFSVLKKDLDRGFDLFSRILTQPSFEEMKLTLAKDLKMEELRRIVDDPQKLAFREFGRLIHEGSPRGRVTTSASIRSIQR
;
A
#
# COMPACT_ATOMS: atom_id res chain seq x y z
N MET A 1 18.19 -1.10 -97.54
CA MET A 1 18.22 -2.26 -96.63
C MET A 1 17.55 -1.87 -95.31
N LYS A 2 16.21 -2.23 -95.14
CA LYS A 2 15.44 -1.96 -93.93
C LYS A 2 15.45 -3.24 -93.07
N ARG A 3 16.05 -3.21 -91.89
CA ARG A 3 15.98 -4.29 -90.91
C ARG A 3 14.61 -4.19 -90.20
N ILE A 4 13.75 -5.11 -90.45
CA ILE A 4 12.49 -5.31 -89.71
C ILE A 4 12.85 -6.01 -88.43
N PHE A 5 12.95 -5.27 -87.33
CA PHE A 5 13.04 -5.86 -85.98
C PHE A 5 11.67 -6.39 -85.62
N SER A 6 11.55 -7.72 -85.53
CA SER A 6 10.26 -8.39 -85.27
C SER A 6 9.70 -8.04 -83.89
N TYR A 7 8.48 -7.55 -83.88
CA TYR A 7 7.70 -7.19 -82.67
C TYR A 7 7.67 -8.32 -81.61
N ASN A 8 7.80 -9.56 -82.04
CA ASN A 8 7.81 -10.73 -81.16
C ASN A 8 9.12 -10.85 -80.35
N SER A 9 10.27 -10.43 -80.92
CA SER A 9 11.55 -10.44 -80.19
C SER A 9 11.59 -9.41 -79.03
N PHE A 10 10.92 -8.28 -79.23
CA PHE A 10 10.83 -7.25 -78.18
C PHE A 10 9.94 -7.68 -77.00
N ARG A 11 8.81 -8.37 -77.29
CA ARG A 11 7.92 -8.92 -76.25
C ARG A 11 8.61 -10.02 -75.45
N MET A 12 9.43 -10.85 -76.08
CA MET A 12 10.15 -11.94 -75.40
C MET A 12 11.28 -11.43 -74.50
N ILE A 13 11.95 -10.36 -74.86
CA ILE A 13 12.96 -9.71 -74.05
C ILE A 13 12.34 -8.97 -72.86
N LEU A 14 11.18 -8.32 -73.05
CA LEU A 14 10.45 -7.63 -72.03
C LEU A 14 9.84 -8.58 -70.96
N SER A 15 9.36 -9.74 -71.39
CA SER A 15 8.84 -10.77 -70.47
C SER A 15 9.93 -11.49 -69.72
N LEU A 16 11.11 -11.69 -70.30
CA LEU A 16 12.23 -12.32 -69.63
C LEU A 16 12.87 -11.39 -68.58
N SER A 17 12.91 -10.08 -68.81
CA SER A 17 13.37 -9.11 -67.84
C SER A 17 12.42 -8.92 -66.64
N LEU A 18 11.08 -9.10 -66.86
CA LEU A 18 10.08 -9.05 -65.78
C LEU A 18 10.17 -10.26 -64.85
N ILE A 19 10.52 -11.44 -65.41
CA ILE A 19 10.67 -12.68 -64.61
C ILE A 19 11.96 -12.68 -63.82
N LEU A 20 13.09 -12.09 -64.33
CA LEU A 20 14.34 -11.96 -63.59
C LEU A 20 14.24 -10.88 -62.49
N GLY A 21 13.37 -9.86 -62.63
CA GLY A 21 13.16 -8.83 -61.62
C GLY A 21 12.40 -9.28 -60.40
N SER A 22 11.61 -10.36 -60.51
CA SER A 22 10.79 -10.89 -59.41
C SER A 22 11.49 -11.90 -58.50
N ILE A 23 12.71 -12.36 -58.86
CA ILE A 23 13.49 -13.31 -58.05
C ILE A 23 14.36 -12.60 -57.01
N GLY A 24 14.53 -11.26 -57.08
CA GLY A 24 15.44 -10.50 -56.25
C GLY A 24 14.86 -9.91 -54.96
N ILE A 25 13.57 -10.04 -54.64
CA ILE A 25 12.93 -9.35 -53.51
C ILE A 25 12.51 -10.32 -52.37
N ALA A 26 12.82 -11.61 -52.49
CA ALA A 26 12.42 -12.60 -51.49
C ALA A 26 13.52 -12.94 -50.43
N SER A 27 14.44 -12.04 -50.17
CA SER A 27 15.52 -12.34 -49.19
C SER A 27 15.90 -11.14 -48.35
N ALA A 28 15.06 -10.71 -47.46
CA ALA A 28 15.43 -10.00 -46.24
C ALA A 28 14.28 -9.87 -45.23
N ALA A 29 13.47 -10.88 -45.08
CA ALA A 29 12.79 -11.04 -43.81
C ALA A 29 13.75 -11.77 -42.87
N SER A 30 14.73 -11.06 -42.35
CA SER A 30 15.43 -11.49 -41.15
C SER A 30 14.38 -11.57 -40.07
N SER A 31 13.78 -12.74 -39.91
CA SER A 31 12.99 -13.05 -38.71
C SER A 31 13.98 -12.87 -37.55
N THR A 32 13.89 -11.74 -36.88
CA THR A 32 14.48 -11.57 -35.56
C THR A 32 13.69 -12.52 -34.67
N ALA A 33 14.03 -13.80 -34.73
CA ALA A 33 13.50 -14.79 -33.82
C ALA A 33 13.80 -14.26 -32.43
N LEU A 34 12.76 -13.96 -31.67
CA LEU A 34 12.89 -13.58 -30.28
C LEU A 34 13.78 -14.63 -29.59
N PRO A 35 14.76 -14.23 -28.80
CA PRO A 35 15.63 -15.17 -28.13
C PRO A 35 14.76 -16.12 -27.27
N ASP A 36 15.03 -17.42 -27.36
CA ASP A 36 14.35 -18.43 -26.56
C ASP A 36 14.42 -18.03 -25.08
N PRO A 37 13.29 -17.82 -24.39
CA PRO A 37 13.28 -17.40 -22.99
C PRO A 37 14.12 -18.32 -22.09
N ASN A 38 14.21 -19.61 -22.42
CA ASN A 38 14.98 -20.61 -21.66
C ASN A 38 16.49 -20.48 -21.89
N ARG A 39 16.92 -19.73 -22.89
CA ARG A 39 18.34 -19.50 -23.22
C ARG A 39 18.85 -18.15 -22.75
N ILE A 40 17.96 -17.28 -22.26
CA ILE A 40 18.37 -15.98 -21.71
C ILE A 40 19.04 -16.23 -20.36
N ARG A 41 20.36 -16.00 -20.31
CA ARG A 41 21.11 -16.05 -19.06
C ARG A 41 21.19 -14.65 -18.48
N TYR A 42 20.53 -14.44 -17.36
CA TYR A 42 20.66 -13.22 -16.57
C TYR A 42 21.93 -13.29 -15.71
N LYS A 43 22.59 -12.16 -15.53
CA LYS A 43 23.63 -12.08 -14.49
C LYS A 43 22.96 -12.34 -13.14
N PRO A 44 23.62 -13.07 -12.23
CA PRO A 44 23.10 -13.22 -10.86
C PRO A 44 22.78 -11.85 -10.28
N LEU A 45 21.60 -11.71 -9.70
CA LEU A 45 21.22 -10.47 -9.02
C LEU A 45 22.09 -10.37 -7.76
N SER A 46 23.01 -9.43 -7.73
CA SER A 46 23.75 -9.07 -6.52
C SER A 46 23.02 -7.88 -5.88
N PHE A 47 22.30 -8.15 -4.83
CA PHE A 47 21.60 -7.14 -4.04
C PHE A 47 22.11 -7.18 -2.60
N GLU A 48 22.74 -6.09 -2.17
CA GLU A 48 23.07 -5.88 -0.76
C GLU A 48 22.01 -4.97 -0.16
N PRO A 49 21.16 -5.48 0.73
CA PRO A 49 20.14 -4.65 1.36
C PRO A 49 20.82 -3.57 2.22
N PRO A 50 20.32 -2.32 2.15
CA PRO A 50 20.85 -1.25 2.99
C PRO A 50 20.66 -1.60 4.48
N ARG A 51 21.67 -1.28 5.29
CA ARG A 51 21.66 -1.56 6.73
C ARG A 51 21.14 -0.35 7.50
N ALA A 52 20.07 -0.56 8.26
CA ALA A 52 19.57 0.47 9.18
C ALA A 52 20.49 0.57 10.41
N GLU A 53 20.75 1.79 10.83
CA GLU A 53 21.35 2.07 12.13
C GLU A 53 20.32 1.77 13.24
N ARG A 54 20.76 1.03 14.27
CA ARG A 54 19.90 0.65 15.39
C ARG A 54 20.35 1.35 16.66
N LEU A 55 19.46 2.15 17.23
CA LEU A 55 19.67 2.86 18.50
C LEU A 55 18.68 2.37 19.55
N ARG A 56 19.09 2.37 20.80
CA ARG A 56 18.19 2.13 21.94
C ARG A 56 18.21 3.38 22.82
N LEU A 57 17.03 3.95 23.01
CA LEU A 57 16.87 5.12 23.86
C LEU A 57 16.77 4.72 25.35
N GLU A 58 16.99 5.67 26.26
CA GLU A 58 16.95 5.45 27.71
C GLU A 58 15.59 4.94 28.20
N ASN A 59 14.49 5.36 27.56
CA ASN A 59 13.13 4.89 27.85
C ASN A 59 12.83 3.48 27.31
N GLY A 60 13.84 2.80 26.73
CA GLY A 60 13.73 1.45 26.19
C GLY A 60 13.21 1.36 24.75
N MET A 61 12.84 2.47 24.14
CA MET A 61 12.41 2.50 22.73
C MET A 61 13.60 2.14 21.83
N VAL A 62 13.33 1.33 20.81
CA VAL A 62 14.31 0.97 19.78
C VAL A 62 13.99 1.72 18.50
N LEU A 63 14.97 2.47 18.02
CA LEU A 63 14.89 3.27 16.81
C LEU A 63 15.75 2.62 15.71
N TYR A 64 15.21 2.52 14.51
CA TYR A 64 15.93 2.12 13.32
C TYR A 64 15.94 3.28 12.33
N ILE A 65 17.12 3.73 11.93
CA ILE A 65 17.32 4.84 11.00
C ILE A 65 17.91 4.28 9.71
N LEU A 66 17.25 4.54 8.60
CA LEU A 66 17.71 4.19 7.26
C LEU A 66 17.69 5.44 6.39
N PRO A 67 18.85 6.11 6.20
CA PRO A 67 18.94 7.26 5.32
C PRO A 67 18.74 6.85 3.85
N ASP A 68 17.78 7.51 3.20
CA ASP A 68 17.56 7.49 1.78
C ASP A 68 17.50 8.95 1.29
N LYS A 69 18.30 9.30 0.28
CA LYS A 69 18.43 10.67 -0.21
C LYS A 69 17.81 10.88 -1.59
N GLU A 70 17.15 9.88 -2.14
CA GLU A 70 16.53 9.96 -3.46
C GLU A 70 15.37 10.97 -3.49
N LEU A 71 14.58 11.02 -2.40
CA LEU A 71 13.45 11.92 -2.26
C LEU A 71 13.57 12.78 -0.99
N PRO A 72 13.12 14.05 -1.02
CA PRO A 72 13.09 14.91 0.16
C PRO A 72 11.89 14.57 1.06
N LEU A 73 11.76 13.32 1.45
CA LEU A 73 10.64 12.78 2.22
C LEU A 73 11.15 12.09 3.48
N VAL A 74 10.48 12.35 4.60
CA VAL A 74 10.71 11.63 5.87
C VAL A 74 9.52 10.74 6.14
N LYS A 75 9.78 9.45 6.35
CA LYS A 75 8.78 8.45 6.74
C LYS A 75 9.09 7.95 8.13
N ILE A 76 8.10 7.98 9.00
CA ILE A 76 8.19 7.47 10.37
C ILE A 76 7.17 6.35 10.53
N LYS A 77 7.61 5.23 11.10
CA LYS A 77 6.74 4.12 11.44
C LYS A 77 6.96 3.74 12.90
N VAL A 78 5.91 3.87 13.69
CA VAL A 78 5.90 3.44 15.09
C VAL A 78 5.16 2.11 15.18
N VAL A 79 5.77 1.14 15.84
CA VAL A 79 5.16 -0.16 16.14
C VAL A 79 5.02 -0.27 17.64
N VAL A 80 3.78 -0.44 18.09
CA VAL A 80 3.43 -0.59 19.51
C VAL A 80 2.99 -2.03 19.75
N ARG A 81 3.48 -2.64 20.82
CA ARG A 81 3.05 -3.97 21.25
C ARG A 81 1.67 -3.88 21.94
N THR A 82 0.67 -3.68 21.13
CA THR A 82 -0.75 -3.64 21.52
C THR A 82 -1.58 -4.20 20.37
N GLY A 83 -2.86 -4.48 20.60
CA GLY A 83 -3.70 -4.99 19.52
C GLY A 83 -5.04 -5.50 20.05
N SER A 84 -5.89 -5.97 19.14
CA SER A 84 -7.23 -6.41 19.50
C SER A 84 -7.27 -7.57 20.50
N MET A 85 -6.20 -8.36 20.60
CA MET A 85 -6.12 -9.43 21.63
C MET A 85 -6.02 -8.89 23.06
N TYR A 86 -5.65 -7.63 23.24
CA TYR A 86 -5.54 -6.98 24.55
C TYR A 86 -6.82 -6.18 24.90
N ASP A 87 -7.79 -6.13 24.01
CA ASP A 87 -9.08 -5.48 24.31
C ASP A 87 -9.70 -6.12 25.56
N PRO A 88 -10.25 -5.32 26.48
CA PRO A 88 -10.98 -5.85 27.61
C PRO A 88 -12.17 -6.70 27.15
N ALA A 89 -12.46 -7.77 27.90
CA ALA A 89 -13.63 -8.60 27.62
C ALA A 89 -14.92 -7.76 27.65
N GLY A 90 -15.75 -7.92 26.61
CA GLY A 90 -16.96 -7.13 26.41
C GLY A 90 -16.74 -5.73 25.82
N ARG A 91 -15.48 -5.36 25.54
CA ARG A 91 -15.11 -4.11 24.83
C ARG A 91 -14.20 -4.39 23.62
N GLU A 92 -14.40 -5.54 23.00
CA GLU A 92 -13.68 -5.90 21.78
C GLU A 92 -13.92 -4.84 20.69
N GLY A 93 -12.86 -4.31 20.13
CA GLY A 93 -12.87 -3.18 19.18
C GLY A 93 -12.28 -1.88 19.73
N VAL A 94 -11.92 -1.82 21.04
CA VAL A 94 -11.28 -0.64 21.64
C VAL A 94 -10.01 -0.27 20.91
N ALA A 95 -9.12 -1.21 20.66
CA ALA A 95 -7.84 -0.93 19.99
C ALA A 95 -8.06 -0.38 18.57
N GLU A 96 -9.01 -0.92 17.83
CA GLU A 96 -9.33 -0.47 16.47
C GLU A 96 -9.98 0.93 16.49
N LEU A 97 -10.95 1.19 17.36
CA LEU A 97 -11.53 2.52 17.51
C LEU A 97 -10.48 3.53 17.96
N THR A 98 -9.57 3.16 18.87
CA THR A 98 -8.46 4.02 19.29
C THR A 98 -7.60 4.41 18.09
N ALA A 99 -7.20 3.45 17.25
CA ALA A 99 -6.42 3.75 16.06
C ALA A 99 -7.17 4.70 15.10
N THR A 100 -8.46 4.47 14.88
CA THR A 100 -9.32 5.37 14.08
C THR A 100 -9.36 6.77 14.69
N MET A 101 -9.57 6.87 15.99
CA MET A 101 -9.68 8.14 16.71
C MET A 101 -8.36 8.90 16.79
N MET A 102 -7.22 8.22 16.81
CA MET A 102 -5.92 8.89 16.69
C MET A 102 -5.75 9.63 15.36
N GLY A 103 -6.38 9.13 14.29
CA GLY A 103 -6.38 9.80 12.98
C GLY A 103 -7.40 10.93 12.87
N THR A 104 -8.56 10.83 13.55
CA THR A 104 -9.70 11.69 13.26
C THR A 104 -10.23 12.46 14.48
N GLY A 105 -9.85 12.04 15.69
CA GLY A 105 -10.46 12.49 16.94
C GLY A 105 -9.88 13.77 17.52
N GLY A 106 -9.00 14.47 16.80
CA GLY A 106 -8.36 15.71 17.25
C GLY A 106 -7.28 15.52 18.30
N ILE A 107 -6.67 16.62 18.68
CA ILE A 107 -5.63 16.71 19.73
C ILE A 107 -5.97 17.83 20.70
N ALA A 108 -5.29 17.90 21.84
CA ALA A 108 -5.49 18.96 22.81
C ALA A 108 -5.38 20.35 22.15
N GLY A 109 -6.47 21.12 22.21
CA GLY A 109 -6.56 22.47 21.62
C GLY A 109 -6.75 22.54 20.10
N MET A 110 -6.95 21.41 19.40
CA MET A 110 -7.17 21.40 17.96
C MET A 110 -8.17 20.28 17.58
N SER A 111 -9.23 20.64 16.85
CA SER A 111 -10.22 19.68 16.38
C SER A 111 -9.67 18.70 15.35
N GLY A 112 -10.33 17.55 15.16
CA GLY A 112 -9.95 16.57 14.13
C GLY A 112 -9.87 17.19 12.75
N ASN A 113 -10.84 18.00 12.37
CA ASN A 113 -10.83 18.68 11.07
C ASN A 113 -9.62 19.65 10.94
N ALA A 114 -9.29 20.41 12.00
CA ALA A 114 -8.15 21.31 11.97
C ALA A 114 -6.80 20.56 11.92
N VAL A 115 -6.73 19.36 12.51
CA VAL A 115 -5.58 18.46 12.35
C VAL A 115 -5.45 18.02 10.90
N ASP A 116 -6.54 17.58 10.27
CA ASP A 116 -6.56 17.15 8.86
C ASP A 116 -6.13 18.30 7.93
N GLU A 117 -6.72 19.50 8.08
CA GLU A 117 -6.35 20.70 7.31
C GLU A 117 -4.85 21.05 7.47
N THR A 118 -4.32 20.88 8.70
CA THR A 118 -2.91 21.15 8.96
C THR A 118 -2.01 20.13 8.26
N LEU A 119 -2.35 18.83 8.32
CA LEU A 119 -1.63 17.77 7.60
C LEU A 119 -1.64 18.01 6.09
N GLU A 120 -2.80 18.32 5.53
CA GLU A 120 -2.95 18.63 4.10
C GLU A 120 -2.11 19.84 3.68
N SER A 121 -2.09 20.90 4.50
CA SER A 121 -1.35 22.14 4.19
C SER A 121 0.16 21.93 4.03
N ILE A 122 0.72 20.88 4.63
CA ILE A 122 2.15 20.52 4.56
C ILE A 122 2.38 19.23 3.77
N ALA A 123 1.35 18.73 3.05
CA ALA A 123 1.37 17.46 2.33
C ALA A 123 1.86 16.29 3.20
N ALA A 124 1.53 16.31 4.48
CA ALA A 124 1.80 15.22 5.41
C ALA A 124 0.65 14.21 5.41
N ALA A 125 0.97 12.95 5.67
CA ALA A 125 -0.01 11.89 5.84
C ALA A 125 0.23 11.16 7.16
N PHE A 126 -0.84 10.95 7.91
CA PHE A 126 -0.87 10.12 9.10
C PHE A 126 -1.83 8.95 8.91
N HIS A 127 -1.43 7.78 9.36
CA HIS A 127 -2.27 6.59 9.36
C HIS A 127 -2.01 5.76 10.59
N ALA A 128 -3.06 5.31 11.25
CA ALA A 128 -3.00 4.38 12.37
C ALA A 128 -3.82 3.13 12.05
N SER A 129 -3.29 1.98 12.39
CA SER A 129 -3.95 0.68 12.22
C SER A 129 -3.58 -0.27 13.36
N VAL A 130 -4.42 -1.24 13.60
CA VAL A 130 -4.24 -2.23 14.66
C VAL A 130 -4.44 -3.63 14.10
N ASN A 131 -3.49 -4.51 14.40
CA ASN A 131 -3.59 -5.94 14.20
C ASN A 131 -3.99 -6.64 15.50
N ARG A 132 -3.87 -7.97 15.56
CA ARG A 132 -4.20 -8.73 16.77
C ARG A 132 -3.24 -8.44 17.93
N ASP A 133 -1.95 -8.22 17.65
CA ASP A 133 -0.86 -8.10 18.62
C ASP A 133 0.04 -6.87 18.44
N SER A 134 -0.27 -6.03 17.47
CA SER A 134 0.50 -4.82 17.18
C SER A 134 -0.35 -3.68 16.71
N GLY A 135 -0.04 -2.48 17.18
CA GLY A 135 -0.50 -1.22 16.61
C GLY A 135 0.59 -0.62 15.73
N ILE A 136 0.21 -0.08 14.58
CA ILE A 136 1.11 0.55 13.63
C ILE A 136 0.63 1.96 13.36
N LEU A 137 1.52 2.92 13.57
CA LEU A 137 1.30 4.31 13.23
C LEU A 137 2.33 4.72 12.19
N SER A 138 1.87 5.27 11.10
CA SER A 138 2.72 5.70 9.99
C SER A 138 2.52 7.18 9.76
N PHE A 139 3.61 7.88 9.55
CA PHE A 139 3.62 9.30 9.26
C PHE A 139 4.59 9.57 8.13
N SER A 140 4.24 10.47 7.22
CA SER A 140 5.11 10.92 6.15
C SER A 140 4.96 12.42 5.95
N VAL A 141 6.08 13.10 5.70
CA VAL A 141 6.11 14.56 5.52
C VAL A 141 7.31 14.94 4.66
N LEU A 142 7.21 16.06 3.93
CA LEU A 142 8.34 16.63 3.21
C LEU A 142 9.42 17.11 4.19
N LYS A 143 10.68 16.91 3.85
CA LYS A 143 11.82 17.29 4.70
C LYS A 143 11.78 18.76 5.11
N LYS A 144 11.32 19.67 4.25
CA LYS A 144 11.22 21.11 4.53
C LYS A 144 10.20 21.43 5.65
N ASP A 145 9.18 20.59 5.83
CA ASP A 145 8.11 20.76 6.81
C ASP A 145 8.25 19.80 8.00
N LEU A 146 9.43 19.14 8.15
CA LEU A 146 9.65 18.10 9.15
C LEU A 146 9.36 18.57 10.57
N ASP A 147 9.87 19.74 10.97
CA ASP A 147 9.73 20.24 12.34
C ASP A 147 8.25 20.42 12.71
N ARG A 148 7.49 21.08 11.83
CA ARG A 148 6.05 21.30 12.01
C ARG A 148 5.27 19.99 12.00
N GLY A 149 5.60 19.10 11.05
CA GLY A 149 4.95 17.80 10.92
C GLY A 149 5.25 16.88 12.09
N PHE A 150 6.48 16.88 12.59
CA PHE A 150 6.89 16.06 13.73
C PHE A 150 6.25 16.54 15.05
N ASP A 151 6.12 17.85 15.26
CA ASP A 151 5.36 18.39 16.40
C ASP A 151 3.92 17.88 16.38
N LEU A 152 3.23 18.02 15.23
CA LEU A 152 1.86 17.56 15.08
C LEU A 152 1.75 16.04 15.31
N PHE A 153 2.64 15.26 14.71
CA PHE A 153 2.70 13.81 14.91
C PHE A 153 2.89 13.43 16.38
N SER A 154 3.82 14.10 17.08
CA SER A 154 4.07 13.87 18.49
C SER A 154 2.84 14.17 19.34
N ARG A 155 2.10 15.24 19.04
CA ARG A 155 0.86 15.61 19.73
C ARG A 155 -0.27 14.62 19.46
N ILE A 156 -0.39 14.10 18.25
CA ILE A 156 -1.35 13.02 17.92
C ILE A 156 -1.07 11.80 18.81
N LEU A 157 0.20 11.46 19.04
CA LEU A 157 0.57 10.30 19.86
C LEU A 157 0.38 10.53 21.37
N THR A 158 0.63 11.73 21.86
CA THR A 158 0.75 12.01 23.31
C THR A 158 -0.41 12.80 23.89
N GLN A 159 -1.18 13.49 23.06
CA GLN A 159 -2.25 14.40 23.47
C GLN A 159 -3.52 14.26 22.63
N PRO A 160 -3.98 13.04 22.28
CA PRO A 160 -5.22 12.87 21.54
C PRO A 160 -6.40 13.36 22.37
N SER A 161 -7.37 14.05 21.73
CA SER A 161 -8.57 14.55 22.43
C SER A 161 -9.77 13.61 22.35
N PHE A 162 -9.82 12.74 21.35
CA PHE A 162 -10.91 11.78 21.12
C PHE A 162 -12.30 12.45 21.17
N GLU A 163 -12.55 13.40 20.27
CA GLU A 163 -13.82 14.14 20.22
C GLU A 163 -15.04 13.21 20.21
N GLU A 164 -16.02 13.48 21.09
CA GLU A 164 -17.19 12.61 21.30
C GLU A 164 -18.01 12.40 20.02
N MET A 165 -18.20 13.45 19.22
CA MET A 165 -18.92 13.33 17.94
C MET A 165 -18.18 12.40 16.95
N LYS A 166 -16.84 12.50 16.91
CA LYS A 166 -16.03 11.64 16.05
C LYS A 166 -16.05 10.19 16.53
N LEU A 167 -16.03 9.97 17.85
CA LEU A 167 -16.15 8.64 18.43
C LEU A 167 -17.52 8.01 18.10
N THR A 168 -18.59 8.78 18.23
CA THR A 168 -19.94 8.33 17.87
C THR A 168 -19.98 7.91 16.40
N LEU A 169 -19.48 8.76 15.50
CA LEU A 169 -19.41 8.44 14.07
C LEU A 169 -18.57 7.18 13.81
N ALA A 170 -17.40 7.04 14.43
CA ALA A 170 -16.54 5.86 14.27
C ALA A 170 -17.24 4.58 14.75
N LYS A 171 -17.98 4.64 15.85
CA LYS A 171 -18.80 3.52 16.36
C LYS A 171 -19.92 3.16 15.38
N ASP A 172 -20.62 4.14 14.83
CA ASP A 172 -21.73 3.90 13.89
C ASP A 172 -21.21 3.26 12.59
N LEU A 173 -20.09 3.76 12.04
CA LEU A 173 -19.45 3.17 10.87
C LEU A 173 -18.99 1.72 11.15
N LYS A 174 -18.44 1.46 12.33
CA LYS A 174 -18.03 0.10 12.71
C LYS A 174 -19.22 -0.84 12.90
N MET A 175 -20.31 -0.37 13.48
CA MET A 175 -21.54 -1.17 13.59
C MET A 175 -22.13 -1.50 12.22
N GLU A 176 -22.08 -0.56 11.28
CA GLU A 176 -22.52 -0.80 9.90
C GLU A 176 -21.62 -1.81 9.18
N GLU A 177 -20.30 -1.71 9.33
CA GLU A 177 -19.37 -2.72 8.83
C GLU A 177 -19.69 -4.12 9.38
N LEU A 178 -19.94 -4.24 10.68
CA LEU A 178 -20.29 -5.49 11.32
C LEU A 178 -21.62 -6.08 10.79
N ARG A 179 -22.61 -5.24 10.45
CA ARG A 179 -23.86 -5.70 9.83
C ARG A 179 -23.61 -6.29 8.45
N ARG A 180 -22.74 -5.67 7.65
CA ARG A 180 -22.44 -6.12 6.28
C ARG A 180 -21.57 -7.38 6.21
N ILE A 181 -20.97 -7.82 7.33
CA ILE A 181 -20.17 -9.06 7.34
C ILE A 181 -21.02 -10.26 6.93
N VAL A 182 -22.31 -10.29 7.30
CA VAL A 182 -23.22 -11.41 6.97
C VAL A 182 -23.52 -11.50 5.47
N ASP A 183 -23.36 -10.39 4.74
CA ASP A 183 -23.57 -10.32 3.29
C ASP A 183 -22.33 -10.79 2.51
N ASP A 184 -21.20 -11.03 3.18
CA ASP A 184 -19.95 -11.52 2.61
C ASP A 184 -19.60 -12.89 3.22
N PRO A 185 -19.99 -14.01 2.55
CA PRO A 185 -19.77 -15.36 3.08
C PRO A 185 -18.29 -15.67 3.36
N GLN A 186 -17.38 -15.10 2.55
CA GLN A 186 -15.95 -15.34 2.73
C GLN A 186 -15.44 -14.65 4.00
N LYS A 187 -15.76 -13.38 4.22
CA LYS A 187 -15.38 -12.65 5.44
C LYS A 187 -15.99 -13.30 6.67
N LEU A 188 -17.27 -13.69 6.59
CA LEU A 188 -17.95 -14.40 7.68
C LEU A 188 -17.26 -15.71 8.01
N ALA A 189 -16.94 -16.54 7.00
CA ALA A 189 -16.26 -17.81 7.19
C ALA A 189 -14.89 -17.64 7.85
N PHE A 190 -14.07 -16.70 7.39
CA PHE A 190 -12.76 -16.43 8.00
C PHE A 190 -12.87 -15.91 9.42
N ARG A 191 -13.85 -15.07 9.70
CA ARG A 191 -14.12 -14.57 11.05
C ARG A 191 -14.47 -15.73 12.00
N GLU A 192 -15.46 -16.56 11.64
CA GLU A 192 -15.91 -17.67 12.47
C GLU A 192 -14.85 -18.77 12.60
N PHE A 193 -14.13 -19.07 11.52
CA PHE A 193 -12.98 -19.97 11.58
C PHE A 193 -11.92 -19.45 12.57
N GLY A 194 -11.55 -18.16 12.49
CA GLY A 194 -10.61 -17.55 13.42
C GLY A 194 -11.08 -17.61 14.86
N ARG A 195 -12.39 -17.43 15.12
CA ARG A 195 -12.99 -17.56 16.43
C ARG A 195 -12.89 -18.99 16.98
N LEU A 196 -13.19 -19.99 16.14
CA LEU A 196 -13.17 -21.40 16.53
C LEU A 196 -11.77 -21.92 16.83
N ILE A 197 -10.79 -21.66 15.95
CA ILE A 197 -9.42 -22.18 16.16
C ILE A 197 -8.71 -21.53 17.35
N HIS A 198 -9.20 -20.39 17.82
CA HIS A 198 -8.66 -19.65 18.96
C HIS A 198 -9.64 -19.60 20.14
N GLU A 199 -10.60 -20.53 20.19
CA GLU A 199 -11.58 -20.60 21.28
C GLU A 199 -10.88 -20.67 22.65
N GLY A 200 -11.43 -19.97 23.63
CA GLY A 200 -10.82 -19.85 24.96
C GLY A 200 -9.60 -18.92 25.07
N SER A 201 -9.10 -18.40 23.96
CA SER A 201 -7.97 -17.45 23.91
C SER A 201 -8.45 -16.03 23.61
N PRO A 202 -7.74 -14.99 24.08
CA PRO A 202 -7.99 -13.61 23.65
C PRO A 202 -7.94 -13.41 22.12
N ARG A 203 -7.20 -14.23 21.40
CA ARG A 203 -7.11 -14.20 19.93
C ARG A 203 -8.40 -14.62 19.23
N GLY A 204 -9.26 -15.40 19.88
CA GLY A 204 -10.57 -15.81 19.37
C GLY A 204 -11.68 -14.81 19.62
N ARG A 205 -11.43 -13.74 20.38
CA ARG A 205 -12.43 -12.71 20.62
C ARG A 205 -12.71 -11.94 19.33
N VAL A 206 -13.97 -11.68 19.08
CA VAL A 206 -14.43 -10.96 17.89
C VAL A 206 -15.23 -9.74 18.30
N THR A 207 -15.01 -8.65 17.62
CA THR A 207 -15.79 -7.41 17.79
C THR A 207 -17.25 -7.66 17.47
N THR A 208 -18.15 -7.19 18.33
CA THR A 208 -19.61 -7.29 18.19
C THR A 208 -20.27 -5.91 18.28
N SER A 209 -21.50 -5.77 17.82
CA SER A 209 -22.25 -4.53 18.02
C SER A 209 -22.46 -4.19 19.50
N ALA A 210 -22.55 -5.20 20.38
CA ALA A 210 -22.67 -5.00 21.82
C ALA A 210 -21.36 -4.47 22.41
N SER A 211 -20.21 -5.06 22.04
CA SER A 211 -18.91 -4.59 22.53
C SER A 211 -18.60 -3.17 22.06
N ILE A 212 -18.92 -2.81 20.79
CA ILE A 212 -18.74 -1.44 20.29
C ILE A 212 -19.59 -0.43 21.06
N ARG A 213 -20.87 -0.76 21.38
CA ARG A 213 -21.72 0.15 22.16
C ARG A 213 -21.17 0.39 23.57
N SER A 214 -20.55 -0.60 24.20
CA SER A 214 -20.01 -0.51 25.56
C SER A 214 -18.74 0.35 25.66
N ILE A 215 -18.07 0.69 24.55
CA ILE A 215 -16.87 1.51 24.54
C ILE A 215 -17.26 2.97 24.81
N GLN A 216 -16.57 3.58 25.74
CA GLN A 216 -16.68 4.99 26.13
C GLN A 216 -15.32 5.66 26.00
N ARG A 217 -15.34 6.98 25.91
CA ARG A 217 -14.12 7.80 25.93
C ARG A 217 -13.30 7.59 27.20
#